data_619bb1092aac544e508f51e322ccbc84
#
_entry.id   619bb1092aac544e508f51e322ccbc84
#
_cell.length_a   1.000
_cell.length_b   1.000
_cell.length_c   1.000
_cell.angle_alpha   90.00
_cell.angle_beta   90.00
_cell.angle_gamma   90.00
#
_symmetry.space_group_name_H-M   'P 1'
#
loop_
_entity.id
_entity.type
_entity.pdbx_description
1 polymer ?
#
loop_
_entity_poly.entity_id
_entity_poly.type
_entity_poly.pdbx_seq_one_letter_code
_entity_poly.pdbx_strand_id
1 'polypeptide(L)'
;GRPSDMGYSDDGYSLPNLNVHRHIVKTNMDEGAGEGEMFRRIEMSATSLHTEKRRTAAIRAEKLRELVYSNDECWVLWCDTDYEADALTSIIPDAVEVRGSMSPEMKEQRLNDFSLGNIRVLVTKPSVAGFGLNWQHCSHTAFIGLSFSYESYYQAIRRFYRFGQQKEVHCHIAMAETELPIWQTVSRKADDHERMKLEMFAAMGRTVETRNIKNTYAPTMAANLPGFINAA
;
A
#
# COMPACT_ATOMS: atom_id res chain seq x y z
N GLY A 1 7.51 -20.47 -4.34
CA GLY A 1 7.43 -21.64 -5.21
C GLY A 1 6.01 -21.86 -5.68
N ARG A 2 5.85 -22.27 -6.89
CA ARG A 2 4.56 -22.74 -7.44
C ARG A 2 4.41 -24.22 -7.11
N PRO A 3 3.17 -24.76 -7.10
CA PRO A 3 2.95 -26.21 -6.97
C PRO A 3 3.72 -27.02 -8.03
N SER A 4 3.85 -26.50 -9.26
CA SER A 4 4.64 -27.12 -10.34
C SER A 4 6.12 -27.26 -10.02
N ASP A 5 6.68 -26.41 -9.16
CA ASP A 5 8.07 -26.53 -8.69
C ASP A 5 8.27 -27.79 -7.83
N MET A 6 7.16 -28.36 -7.33
CA MET A 6 7.10 -29.58 -6.51
C MET A 6 6.37 -30.74 -7.22
N GLY A 7 6.12 -30.62 -8.54
CA GLY A 7 5.48 -31.67 -9.34
C GLY A 7 3.95 -31.76 -9.25
N TYR A 8 3.28 -30.74 -8.69
CA TYR A 8 1.83 -30.65 -8.64
C TYR A 8 1.29 -29.75 -9.76
N SER A 9 -0.02 -29.89 -10.08
CA SER A 9 -0.68 -29.02 -11.05
C SER A 9 -0.73 -27.58 -10.54
N ASP A 10 -0.50 -26.61 -11.43
CA ASP A 10 -0.73 -25.18 -11.18
C ASP A 10 -2.21 -24.77 -11.34
N ASP A 11 -3.12 -25.73 -11.52
CA ASP A 11 -4.55 -25.46 -11.66
C ASP A 11 -5.06 -24.73 -10.42
N GLY A 12 -5.61 -23.52 -10.61
CA GLY A 12 -6.05 -22.65 -9.53
C GLY A 12 -4.94 -21.79 -8.89
N TYR A 13 -3.68 -21.90 -9.33
CA TYR A 13 -2.56 -21.10 -8.82
C TYR A 13 -2.32 -19.80 -9.60
N SER A 14 -3.10 -19.55 -10.65
CA SER A 14 -3.03 -18.28 -11.36
C SER A 14 -3.65 -17.17 -10.53
N LEU A 15 -2.87 -16.14 -10.22
CA LEU A 15 -3.40 -14.93 -9.61
C LEU A 15 -4.12 -14.10 -10.69
N PRO A 16 -5.27 -13.47 -10.37
CA PRO A 16 -5.89 -12.47 -11.24
C PRO A 16 -4.99 -11.24 -11.38
N ASN A 17 -5.40 -10.28 -12.20
CA ASN A 17 -4.61 -9.06 -12.40
C ASN A 17 -4.57 -8.20 -11.14
N LEU A 18 -3.43 -7.54 -10.93
CA LEU A 18 -3.27 -6.42 -10.01
C LEU A 18 -3.25 -5.12 -10.83
N ASN A 19 -4.26 -4.29 -10.64
CA ASN A 19 -4.41 -3.02 -11.32
C ASN A 19 -4.06 -1.89 -10.34
N VAL A 20 -3.04 -1.09 -10.67
CA VAL A 20 -2.63 0.04 -9.85
C VAL A 20 -3.10 1.34 -10.51
N HIS A 21 -3.89 2.13 -9.77
CA HIS A 21 -4.48 3.38 -10.22
C HIS A 21 -3.92 4.55 -9.44
N ARG A 22 -3.23 5.46 -10.12
CA ARG A 22 -2.71 6.68 -9.53
C ARG A 22 -3.71 7.82 -9.71
N HIS A 23 -4.04 8.50 -8.61
CA HIS A 23 -4.89 9.67 -8.58
C HIS A 23 -4.11 10.87 -8.10
N ILE A 24 -3.87 11.82 -8.98
CA ILE A 24 -3.23 13.09 -8.64
C ILE A 24 -4.33 14.09 -8.35
N VAL A 25 -4.42 14.52 -7.09
CA VAL A 25 -5.38 15.54 -6.66
C VAL A 25 -4.75 16.93 -6.78
N LYS A 26 -5.50 17.83 -7.42
CA LYS A 26 -5.09 19.22 -7.53
C LYS A 26 -5.29 19.93 -6.20
N THR A 27 -4.31 20.70 -5.80
CA THR A 27 -4.40 21.59 -4.64
C THR A 27 -4.69 23.00 -5.17
N ASN A 28 -5.72 23.66 -4.62
CA ASN A 28 -5.89 25.09 -4.88
C ASN A 28 -4.70 25.82 -4.26
N MET A 29 -3.76 26.24 -5.09
CA MET A 29 -2.56 26.97 -4.67
C MET A 29 -2.90 28.37 -4.09
N ASP A 30 -4.15 28.83 -4.25
CA ASP A 30 -4.56 30.20 -3.95
C ASP A 30 -5.00 30.48 -2.49
N GLU A 31 -5.20 29.44 -1.69
CA GLU A 31 -5.59 29.63 -0.29
C GLU A 31 -4.38 29.75 0.63
N GLY A 32 -3.61 30.86 0.52
CA GLY A 32 -2.54 31.17 1.45
C GLY A 32 -1.26 31.80 0.92
N ALA A 33 -1.14 31.98 -0.40
CA ALA A 33 -0.03 32.71 -0.97
C ALA A 33 -0.42 34.20 -1.04
N GLY A 34 0.13 35.01 -0.14
CA GLY A 34 0.15 36.48 -0.31
C GLY A 34 0.82 36.81 -1.63
N GLU A 35 0.35 37.88 -2.30
CA GLU A 35 0.93 38.42 -3.51
C GLU A 35 2.46 38.62 -3.33
N GLY A 36 3.24 37.71 -3.89
CA GLY A 36 4.72 37.79 -3.88
C GLY A 36 5.47 36.46 -3.78
N GLU A 37 4.80 35.35 -3.46
CA GLU A 37 5.48 34.02 -3.35
C GLU A 37 5.12 33.06 -4.50
N MET A 38 5.20 33.54 -5.72
CA MET A 38 4.87 32.72 -6.91
C MET A 38 5.85 31.57 -7.17
N PHE A 39 6.96 31.50 -6.44
CA PHE A 39 7.96 30.42 -6.52
C PHE A 39 8.63 30.18 -5.17
N ARG A 40 7.89 29.71 -4.18
CA ARG A 40 8.56 29.01 -3.08
C ARG A 40 9.23 27.79 -3.70
N ARG A 41 10.54 27.82 -3.85
CA ARG A 41 11.35 26.61 -4.00
C ARG A 41 11.07 25.78 -2.76
N ILE A 42 10.21 24.78 -2.91
CA ILE A 42 9.95 23.79 -1.86
C ILE A 42 11.33 23.19 -1.58
N GLU A 43 11.88 23.48 -0.41
CA GLU A 43 13.08 22.81 0.05
C GLU A 43 12.76 21.30 0.08
N MET A 44 13.43 20.56 -0.79
CA MET A 44 13.14 19.16 -1.06
C MET A 44 13.73 18.28 0.04
N SER A 45 13.19 18.38 1.23
CA SER A 45 13.57 17.60 2.41
C SER A 45 12.44 16.67 2.84
N ALA A 46 12.77 15.67 3.64
CA ALA A 46 11.76 14.80 4.25
C ALA A 46 10.76 15.58 5.13
N THR A 47 11.23 16.66 5.77
CA THR A 47 10.39 17.56 6.58
C THR A 47 9.37 18.30 5.72
N SER A 48 9.79 18.81 4.56
CA SER A 48 8.90 19.48 3.60
C SER A 48 7.81 18.55 3.09
N LEU A 49 8.17 17.29 2.81
CA LEU A 49 7.20 16.29 2.40
C LEU A 49 6.15 16.02 3.50
N HIS A 50 6.60 15.88 4.75
CA HIS A 50 5.69 15.63 5.87
C HIS A 50 4.70 16.79 6.09
N THR A 51 5.18 18.02 5.99
CA THR A 51 4.34 19.22 6.07
C THR A 51 3.31 19.23 4.95
N GLU A 52 3.73 18.93 3.73
CA GLU A 52 2.87 18.91 2.56
C GLU A 52 1.84 17.78 2.62
N LYS A 53 2.24 16.60 3.06
CA LYS A 53 1.31 15.49 3.32
C LYS A 53 0.22 15.86 4.32
N ARG A 54 0.58 16.58 5.38
CA ARG A 54 -0.38 17.03 6.39
C ARG A 54 -1.34 18.07 5.83
N ARG A 55 -0.83 19.05 5.09
CA ARG A 55 -1.63 20.11 4.45
C ARG A 55 -2.66 19.56 3.46
N THR A 56 -2.29 18.51 2.71
CA THR A 56 -3.10 17.93 1.63
C THR A 56 -3.94 16.71 2.07
N ALA A 57 -3.89 16.32 3.33
CA ALA A 57 -4.56 15.11 3.82
C ALA A 57 -6.08 15.13 3.55
N ALA A 58 -6.74 16.28 3.75
CA ALA A 58 -8.19 16.40 3.55
C ALA A 58 -8.60 16.16 2.08
N ILE A 59 -7.89 16.75 1.10
CA ILE A 59 -8.22 16.57 -0.32
C ILE A 59 -7.93 15.15 -0.79
N ARG A 60 -6.86 14.52 -0.29
CA ARG A 60 -6.56 13.13 -0.58
C ARG A 60 -7.60 12.18 0.01
N ALA A 61 -8.08 12.48 1.22
CA ALA A 61 -9.15 11.73 1.87
C ALA A 61 -10.46 11.83 1.08
N GLU A 62 -10.82 13.02 0.57
CA GLU A 62 -12.00 13.19 -0.30
C GLU A 62 -11.91 12.32 -1.56
N LYS A 63 -10.72 12.21 -2.16
CA LYS A 63 -10.53 11.32 -3.31
C LYS A 63 -10.77 9.85 -2.95
N LEU A 64 -10.30 9.40 -1.80
CA LEU A 64 -10.55 8.04 -1.35
C LEU A 64 -12.04 7.82 -1.02
N ARG A 65 -12.71 8.83 -0.46
CA ARG A 65 -14.15 8.78 -0.21
C ARG A 65 -14.94 8.58 -1.51
N GLU A 66 -14.63 9.31 -2.57
CA GLU A 66 -15.25 9.13 -3.90
C GLU A 66 -15.08 7.69 -4.40
N LEU A 67 -13.88 7.13 -4.28
CA LEU A 67 -13.59 5.77 -4.71
C LEU A 67 -14.37 4.73 -3.89
N VAL A 68 -14.40 4.87 -2.57
CA VAL A 68 -15.11 3.95 -1.65
C VAL A 68 -16.60 3.93 -1.94
N TYR A 69 -17.19 5.07 -2.28
CA TYR A 69 -18.63 5.18 -2.60
C TYR A 69 -18.95 4.94 -4.07
N SER A 70 -17.97 4.61 -4.90
CA SER A 70 -18.21 4.23 -6.30
C SER A 70 -18.79 2.81 -6.44
N ASN A 71 -18.72 2.00 -5.39
CA ASN A 71 -19.28 0.65 -5.31
C ASN A 71 -19.64 0.29 -3.87
N ASP A 72 -20.27 -0.86 -3.68
CA ASP A 72 -20.65 -1.40 -2.36
C ASP A 72 -19.68 -2.49 -1.86
N GLU A 73 -18.54 -2.65 -2.51
CA GLU A 73 -17.55 -3.66 -2.13
C GLU A 73 -16.77 -3.24 -0.90
N CYS A 74 -16.05 -4.21 -0.29
CA CYS A 74 -15.20 -3.91 0.84
C CYS A 74 -13.88 -3.25 0.40
N TRP A 75 -13.38 -2.38 1.26
CA TRP A 75 -12.18 -1.58 1.03
C TRP A 75 -11.24 -1.62 2.22
N VAL A 76 -9.93 -1.62 1.95
CA VAL A 76 -8.92 -1.28 2.95
C VAL A 76 -8.23 0.01 2.53
N LEU A 77 -8.26 0.98 3.42
CA LEU A 77 -7.62 2.28 3.26
C LEU A 77 -6.37 2.34 4.13
N TRP A 78 -5.23 2.46 3.48
CA TRP A 78 -3.93 2.51 4.14
C TRP A 78 -3.49 3.94 4.39
N CYS A 79 -3.16 4.24 5.62
CA CYS A 79 -2.56 5.49 6.03
C CYS A 79 -1.17 5.28 6.63
N ASP A 80 -0.36 6.34 6.65
CA ASP A 80 0.98 6.34 7.23
C ASP A 80 0.99 7.06 8.59
N THR A 81 0.09 8.02 8.76
CA THR A 81 -0.01 8.88 9.94
C THR A 81 -1.40 8.89 10.54
N ASP A 82 -1.49 9.28 11.82
CA ASP A 82 -2.78 9.36 12.50
C ASP A 82 -3.67 10.47 11.94
N TYR A 83 -3.10 11.61 11.50
CA TYR A 83 -3.89 12.68 10.87
C TYR A 83 -4.51 12.26 9.52
N GLU A 84 -3.88 11.34 8.79
CA GLU A 84 -4.48 10.76 7.58
C GLU A 84 -5.65 9.84 7.93
N ALA A 85 -5.51 9.02 8.99
CA ALA A 85 -6.60 8.21 9.50
C ALA A 85 -7.77 9.06 10.00
N ASP A 86 -7.48 10.13 10.73
CA ASP A 86 -8.50 11.10 11.21
C ASP A 86 -9.23 11.76 10.03
N ALA A 87 -8.50 12.16 8.99
CA ALA A 87 -9.09 12.75 7.79
C ALA A 87 -10.06 11.77 7.09
N LEU A 88 -9.69 10.49 6.98
CA LEU A 88 -10.54 9.46 6.37
C LEU A 88 -11.79 9.18 7.20
N THR A 89 -11.62 8.93 8.50
CA THR A 89 -12.73 8.54 9.38
C THR A 89 -13.72 9.69 9.62
N SER A 90 -13.27 10.93 9.49
CA SER A 90 -14.16 12.11 9.63
C SER A 90 -15.17 12.25 8.48
N ILE A 91 -14.84 11.73 7.28
CA ILE A 91 -15.66 11.89 6.06
C ILE A 91 -16.23 10.59 5.52
N ILE A 92 -15.82 9.43 6.05
CA ILE A 92 -16.33 8.11 5.70
C ILE A 92 -16.98 7.49 6.95
N PRO A 93 -18.28 7.75 7.20
CA PRO A 93 -18.94 7.36 8.46
C PRO A 93 -18.96 5.87 8.75
N ASP A 94 -18.95 5.02 7.72
CA ASP A 94 -18.93 3.56 7.85
C ASP A 94 -17.51 2.97 7.92
N ALA A 95 -16.47 3.82 7.91
CA ALA A 95 -15.12 3.36 8.10
C ALA A 95 -14.82 2.99 9.55
N VAL A 96 -14.24 1.82 9.73
CA VAL A 96 -13.74 1.35 11.04
C VAL A 96 -12.22 1.44 11.05
N GLU A 97 -11.68 2.17 12.00
CA GLU A 97 -10.24 2.30 12.16
C GLU A 97 -9.66 1.23 13.07
N VAL A 98 -8.45 0.74 12.72
CA VAL A 98 -7.58 -0.02 13.61
C VAL A 98 -6.29 0.77 13.79
N ARG A 99 -6.12 1.37 14.97
CA ARG A 99 -4.98 2.22 15.34
C ARG A 99 -4.03 1.49 16.30
N GLY A 100 -2.74 1.78 16.19
CA GLY A 100 -1.71 1.16 17.02
C GLY A 100 -1.91 1.34 18.53
N SER A 101 -2.48 2.49 18.96
CA SER A 101 -2.77 2.82 20.36
C SER A 101 -3.97 2.06 20.97
N MET A 102 -4.79 1.38 20.15
CA MET A 102 -5.90 0.57 20.67
C MET A 102 -5.38 -0.66 21.41
N SER A 103 -6.19 -1.19 22.34
CA SER A 103 -5.87 -2.44 23.03
C SER A 103 -5.68 -3.60 22.05
N PRO A 104 -4.84 -4.59 22.37
CA PRO A 104 -4.66 -5.77 21.53
C PRO A 104 -5.98 -6.47 21.19
N GLU A 105 -6.88 -6.58 22.17
CA GLU A 105 -8.17 -7.23 22.03
C GLU A 105 -9.07 -6.50 21.04
N MET A 106 -9.12 -5.16 21.11
CA MET A 106 -9.91 -4.35 20.18
C MET A 106 -9.35 -4.42 18.76
N LYS A 107 -8.01 -4.41 18.60
CA LYS A 107 -7.38 -4.56 17.29
C LYS A 107 -7.71 -5.92 16.69
N GLU A 108 -7.56 -6.99 17.45
CA GLU A 108 -7.86 -8.34 17.02
C GLU A 108 -9.33 -8.49 16.63
N GLN A 109 -10.24 -8.01 17.45
CA GLN A 109 -11.68 -8.04 17.17
C GLN A 109 -12.00 -7.35 15.84
N ARG A 110 -11.55 -6.09 15.62
CA ARG A 110 -11.86 -5.34 14.40
C ARG A 110 -11.24 -5.96 13.14
N LEU A 111 -10.00 -6.44 13.24
CA LEU A 111 -9.33 -7.12 12.13
C LEU A 111 -10.02 -8.45 11.77
N ASN A 112 -10.49 -9.19 12.78
CA ASN A 112 -11.27 -10.41 12.59
C ASN A 112 -12.65 -10.10 11.99
N ASP A 113 -13.34 -9.08 12.47
CA ASP A 113 -14.62 -8.64 11.91
C ASP A 113 -14.49 -8.23 10.44
N PHE A 114 -13.41 -7.56 10.08
CA PHE A 114 -13.12 -7.27 8.67
C PHE A 114 -12.87 -8.56 7.86
N SER A 115 -12.09 -9.48 8.39
CA SER A 115 -11.82 -10.78 7.73
C SER A 115 -13.08 -11.62 7.51
N LEU A 116 -14.07 -11.48 8.40
CA LEU A 116 -15.38 -12.15 8.30
C LEU A 116 -16.38 -11.40 7.39
N GLY A 117 -16.02 -10.22 6.88
CA GLY A 117 -16.90 -9.42 6.04
C GLY A 117 -17.93 -8.57 6.80
N ASN A 118 -17.80 -8.43 8.12
CA ASN A 118 -18.70 -7.64 8.96
C ASN A 118 -18.40 -6.12 8.89
N ILE A 119 -17.23 -5.75 8.36
CA ILE A 119 -16.78 -4.37 8.16
C ILE A 119 -16.55 -4.17 6.67
N ARG A 120 -17.17 -3.14 6.09
CA ARG A 120 -17.02 -2.81 4.67
C ARG A 120 -15.76 -2.00 4.39
N VAL A 121 -15.46 -1.01 5.22
CA VAL A 121 -14.32 -0.12 5.04
C VAL A 121 -13.43 -0.15 6.27
N LEU A 122 -12.20 -0.61 6.09
CA LEU A 122 -11.18 -0.63 7.12
C LEU A 122 -10.16 0.45 6.87
N VAL A 123 -9.83 1.24 7.89
CA VAL A 123 -8.72 2.21 7.89
C VAL A 123 -7.64 1.74 8.84
N THR A 124 -6.42 1.56 8.34
CA THR A 124 -5.31 1.11 9.20
C THR A 124 -3.95 1.44 8.58
N LYS A 125 -2.89 1.26 9.37
CA LYS A 125 -1.49 1.34 8.89
C LYS A 125 -0.98 -0.06 8.54
N PRO A 126 -0.12 -0.21 7.52
CA PRO A 126 0.48 -1.50 7.20
C PRO A 126 1.20 -2.15 8.39
N SER A 127 1.83 -1.35 9.25
CA SER A 127 2.53 -1.80 10.46
C SER A 127 1.59 -2.33 11.55
N VAL A 128 0.35 -1.86 11.59
CA VAL A 128 -0.64 -2.25 12.62
C VAL A 128 -1.37 -3.53 12.25
N ALA A 129 -1.58 -3.75 10.98
CA ALA A 129 -2.35 -4.88 10.48
C ALA A 129 -1.67 -6.25 10.66
N GLY A 130 -0.63 -6.40 11.46
CA GLY A 130 -0.01 -7.66 11.86
C GLY A 130 0.34 -8.66 10.74
N PHE A 131 1.12 -9.68 11.05
CA PHE A 131 1.41 -10.76 10.12
C PHE A 131 0.27 -11.81 10.08
N GLY A 132 0.04 -12.42 8.92
CA GLY A 132 -0.82 -13.60 8.79
C GLY A 132 -2.28 -13.34 8.45
N LEU A 133 -2.74 -12.09 8.39
CA LEU A 133 -4.10 -11.79 7.96
C LEU A 133 -4.29 -12.03 6.46
N ASN A 134 -5.38 -12.66 6.10
CA ASN A 134 -5.74 -13.03 4.74
C ASN A 134 -7.05 -12.36 4.36
N TRP A 135 -7.00 -11.46 3.38
CA TRP A 135 -8.15 -10.66 2.97
C TRP A 135 -8.52 -10.87 1.50
N GLN A 136 -8.49 -12.14 1.02
CA GLN A 136 -8.85 -12.47 -0.36
C GLN A 136 -10.33 -12.21 -0.68
N HIS A 137 -11.19 -12.02 0.33
CA HIS A 137 -12.57 -11.59 0.16
C HIS A 137 -12.66 -10.13 -0.33
N CYS A 138 -11.62 -9.34 -0.13
CA CYS A 138 -11.52 -7.95 -0.51
C CYS A 138 -10.62 -7.80 -1.74
N SER A 139 -11.05 -7.02 -2.72
CA SER A 139 -10.31 -6.77 -3.96
C SER A 139 -10.01 -5.29 -4.21
N HIS A 140 -10.48 -4.40 -3.33
CA HIS A 140 -10.25 -2.97 -3.42
C HIS A 140 -9.42 -2.47 -2.25
N THR A 141 -8.36 -1.75 -2.57
CA THR A 141 -7.51 -1.11 -1.57
C THR A 141 -7.03 0.25 -2.06
N ALA A 142 -6.80 1.17 -1.14
CA ALA A 142 -6.30 2.48 -1.47
C ALA A 142 -5.30 2.99 -0.45
N PHE A 143 -4.30 3.74 -0.91
CA PHE A 143 -3.34 4.46 -0.08
C PHE A 143 -3.67 5.95 -0.15
N ILE A 144 -3.83 6.59 1.01
CA ILE A 144 -4.04 8.05 1.09
C ILE A 144 -2.75 8.84 0.83
N GLY A 145 -1.69 8.18 0.51
CA GLY A 145 -0.39 8.68 0.15
C GLY A 145 0.60 7.54 0.12
N LEU A 146 1.79 7.76 -0.43
CA LEU A 146 2.85 6.78 -0.36
C LEU A 146 3.75 7.08 0.83
N SER A 147 4.05 6.06 1.62
CA SER A 147 5.21 6.07 2.48
C SER A 147 6.47 5.78 1.66
N PHE A 148 7.65 6.15 2.16
CA PHE A 148 8.92 5.79 1.53
C PHE A 148 9.27 4.32 1.65
N SER A 149 8.46 3.53 2.34
CA SER A 149 8.70 2.12 2.58
C SER A 149 7.99 1.27 1.53
N TYR A 150 8.75 0.84 0.54
CA TYR A 150 8.29 -0.19 -0.39
C TYR A 150 7.85 -1.46 0.33
N GLU A 151 8.53 -1.82 1.41
CA GLU A 151 8.17 -2.98 2.22
C GLU A 151 6.75 -2.85 2.79
N SER A 152 6.39 -1.68 3.32
CA SER A 152 5.04 -1.43 3.83
C SER A 152 3.98 -1.56 2.73
N TYR A 153 4.26 -1.01 1.54
CA TYR A 153 3.40 -1.17 0.37
C TYR A 153 3.23 -2.65 -0.02
N TYR A 154 4.33 -3.37 -0.15
CA TYR A 154 4.33 -4.78 -0.52
C TYR A 154 3.61 -5.64 0.53
N GLN A 155 3.84 -5.41 1.81
CA GLN A 155 3.15 -6.10 2.91
C GLN A 155 1.64 -5.86 2.89
N ALA A 156 1.22 -4.65 2.57
CA ALA A 156 -0.18 -4.31 2.43
C ALA A 156 -0.84 -5.06 1.25
N ILE A 157 -0.24 -5.00 0.07
CA ILE A 157 -0.78 -5.65 -1.14
C ILE A 157 -0.86 -7.17 -0.99
N ARG A 158 0.11 -7.81 -0.37
CA ARG A 158 0.12 -9.27 -0.17
C ARG A 158 -1.04 -9.81 0.65
N ARG A 159 -1.81 -8.99 1.33
CA ARG A 159 -3.00 -9.44 2.08
C ARG A 159 -4.16 -9.78 1.16
N PHE A 160 -4.21 -9.14 0.01
CA PHE A 160 -5.26 -9.31 -1.01
C PHE A 160 -4.76 -10.15 -2.18
N TYR A 161 -3.57 -9.80 -2.70
CA TYR A 161 -2.99 -10.37 -3.90
C TYR A 161 -2.16 -11.60 -3.55
N ARG A 162 -2.86 -12.70 -3.34
CA ARG A 162 -2.27 -13.97 -2.92
C ARG A 162 -3.13 -15.14 -3.39
N PHE A 163 -2.58 -16.36 -3.26
CA PHE A 163 -3.33 -17.58 -3.57
C PHE A 163 -4.72 -17.59 -2.93
N GLY A 164 -5.72 -17.93 -3.72
CA GLY A 164 -7.13 -17.90 -3.33
C GLY A 164 -7.87 -16.60 -3.66
N GLN A 165 -7.19 -15.56 -4.17
CA GLN A 165 -7.85 -14.39 -4.74
C GLN A 165 -8.44 -14.74 -6.09
N GLN A 166 -9.74 -14.51 -6.26
CA GLN A 166 -10.48 -14.82 -7.48
C GLN A 166 -10.86 -13.59 -8.30
N LYS A 167 -10.79 -12.40 -7.68
CA LYS A 167 -11.12 -11.13 -8.33
C LYS A 167 -9.86 -10.36 -8.70
N GLU A 168 -9.96 -9.53 -9.74
CA GLU A 168 -8.92 -8.53 -10.00
C GLU A 168 -8.78 -7.61 -8.79
N VAL A 169 -7.53 -7.39 -8.36
CA VAL A 169 -7.24 -6.50 -7.25
C VAL A 169 -6.98 -5.09 -7.79
N HIS A 170 -7.71 -4.12 -7.27
CA HIS A 170 -7.56 -2.71 -7.60
C HIS A 170 -6.90 -1.99 -6.44
N CYS A 171 -5.71 -1.47 -6.69
CA CYS A 171 -4.95 -0.67 -5.75
C CYS A 171 -4.92 0.78 -6.22
N HIS A 172 -5.51 1.67 -5.44
CA HIS A 172 -5.55 3.09 -5.72
C HIS A 172 -4.52 3.83 -4.86
N ILE A 173 -3.88 4.84 -5.41
CA ILE A 173 -2.91 5.68 -4.70
C ILE A 173 -3.31 7.14 -4.93
N ALA A 174 -3.71 7.84 -3.88
CA ALA A 174 -4.01 9.26 -3.94
C ALA A 174 -2.78 10.08 -3.52
N MET A 175 -2.38 11.02 -4.37
CA MET A 175 -1.26 11.92 -4.12
C MET A 175 -1.68 13.34 -4.49
N ALA A 176 -1.28 14.33 -3.70
CA ALA A 176 -1.39 15.70 -4.13
C ALA A 176 -0.33 16.02 -5.19
N GLU A 177 -0.65 16.88 -6.15
CA GLU A 177 0.29 17.28 -7.21
C GLU A 177 1.58 17.89 -6.65
N THR A 178 1.48 18.59 -5.53
CA THR A 178 2.59 19.22 -4.80
C THR A 178 3.53 18.23 -4.13
N GLU A 179 3.09 17.00 -3.89
CA GLU A 179 3.91 15.94 -3.27
C GLU A 179 4.81 15.23 -4.28
N LEU A 180 4.44 15.22 -5.56
CA LEU A 180 5.17 14.50 -6.61
C LEU A 180 6.63 14.92 -6.74
N PRO A 181 6.98 16.21 -6.84
CA PRO A 181 8.38 16.64 -6.97
C PRO A 181 9.21 16.31 -5.73
N ILE A 182 8.62 16.46 -4.54
CA ILE A 182 9.27 16.15 -3.27
C ILE A 182 9.55 14.66 -3.20
N TRP A 183 8.54 13.85 -3.50
CA TRP A 183 8.66 12.40 -3.51
C TRP A 183 9.73 11.91 -4.50
N GLN A 184 9.74 12.44 -5.73
CA GLN A 184 10.76 12.11 -6.75
C GLN A 184 12.19 12.44 -6.28
N THR A 185 12.36 13.54 -5.56
CA THR A 185 13.67 13.96 -5.06
C THR A 185 14.15 13.10 -3.91
N VAL A 186 13.28 12.78 -2.96
CA VAL A 186 13.62 11.92 -1.83
C VAL A 186 13.92 10.50 -2.29
N SER A 187 13.15 9.98 -3.25
CA SER A 187 13.40 8.67 -3.85
C SER A 187 14.75 8.58 -4.56
N ARG A 188 15.20 9.67 -5.17
CA ARG A 188 16.54 9.74 -5.79
C ARG A 188 17.68 9.76 -4.79
N LYS A 189 17.47 10.28 -3.59
CA LYS A 189 18.49 10.38 -2.54
C LYS A 189 18.65 9.08 -1.72
N ALA A 190 17.72 8.17 -1.87
CA ALA A 190 17.76 6.88 -1.16
C ALA A 190 18.60 5.89 -2.00
N ASP A 191 19.92 5.90 -1.78
CA ASP A 191 20.92 5.15 -2.57
C ASP A 191 20.75 3.62 -2.61
N ASP A 192 19.92 3.04 -1.75
CA ASP A 192 19.69 1.59 -1.70
C ASP A 192 18.48 1.12 -2.54
N HIS A 193 17.92 1.93 -3.42
CA HIS A 193 16.55 1.69 -3.90
C HIS A 193 16.33 1.77 -5.41
N GLU A 194 17.31 1.47 -6.24
CA GLU A 194 17.04 1.33 -7.69
C GLU A 194 15.91 0.33 -7.96
N ARG A 195 15.89 -0.75 -7.22
CA ARG A 195 14.84 -1.76 -7.30
C ARG A 195 13.50 -1.24 -6.79
N MET A 196 13.45 -0.56 -5.64
CA MET A 196 12.24 0.06 -5.10
C MET A 196 11.70 1.13 -6.05
N LYS A 197 12.59 1.93 -6.63
CA LYS A 197 12.27 2.96 -7.60
C LYS A 197 11.63 2.36 -8.85
N LEU A 198 12.23 1.32 -9.42
CA LEU A 198 11.73 0.61 -10.60
C LEU A 198 10.37 -0.05 -10.33
N GLU A 199 10.21 -0.71 -9.19
CA GLU A 199 8.96 -1.37 -8.82
C GLU A 199 7.85 -0.37 -8.48
N MET A 200 8.17 0.75 -7.81
CA MET A 200 7.20 1.82 -7.56
C MET A 200 6.82 2.59 -8.83
N PHE A 201 7.76 2.84 -9.73
CA PHE A 201 7.44 3.42 -11.04
C PHE A 201 6.61 2.46 -11.91
N ALA A 202 6.89 1.16 -11.87
CA ALA A 202 6.08 0.16 -12.52
C ALA A 202 4.66 0.12 -11.93
N ALA A 203 4.54 0.20 -10.59
CA ALA A 203 3.25 0.26 -9.90
C ALA A 203 2.48 1.57 -10.20
N MET A 204 3.17 2.67 -10.46
CA MET A 204 2.55 3.96 -10.77
C MET A 204 2.26 4.18 -12.27
N GLY A 205 2.84 3.40 -13.14
CA GLY A 205 2.82 3.66 -14.57
C GLY A 205 2.06 2.67 -15.45
N ARG A 206 1.75 1.48 -14.97
CA ARG A 206 1.17 0.41 -15.82
C ARG A 206 0.30 -0.53 -15.01
N THR A 207 -0.71 -1.10 -15.67
CA THR A 207 -1.25 -2.41 -15.31
C THR A 207 -0.06 -3.37 -15.22
N VAL A 208 0.23 -3.84 -14.01
CA VAL A 208 1.31 -4.82 -13.85
C VAL A 208 0.77 -6.15 -14.39
N GLU A 209 0.97 -6.39 -15.70
CA GLU A 209 0.96 -7.76 -16.15
C GLU A 209 2.00 -8.51 -15.31
N THR A 210 1.53 -9.45 -14.52
CA THR A 210 2.39 -10.33 -13.72
C THR A 210 3.26 -11.17 -14.66
N ARG A 211 4.32 -10.57 -15.19
CA ARG A 211 5.43 -11.35 -15.71
C ARG A 211 6.14 -11.94 -14.52
N ASN A 212 6.04 -13.27 -14.42
CA ASN A 212 6.82 -14.09 -13.52
C ASN A 212 8.26 -13.59 -13.44
N ILE A 213 8.57 -12.83 -12.39
CA ILE A 213 9.96 -12.63 -12.02
C ILE A 213 10.38 -13.98 -11.42
N LYS A 214 10.98 -14.80 -12.25
CA LYS A 214 11.79 -15.94 -11.80
C LYS A 214 12.96 -15.32 -11.03
N ASN A 215 12.77 -15.09 -9.75
CA ASN A 215 13.90 -14.98 -8.85
C ASN A 215 14.51 -16.39 -8.80
N THR A 216 15.43 -16.66 -9.69
CA THR A 216 16.34 -17.77 -9.55
C THR A 216 17.21 -17.43 -8.35
N TYR A 217 16.80 -17.92 -7.16
CA TYR A 217 17.67 -17.91 -6.00
C TYR A 217 18.86 -18.81 -6.34
N ALA A 218 19.99 -18.21 -6.65
CA ALA A 218 21.26 -18.91 -6.71
C ALA A 218 21.88 -18.79 -5.31
N PRO A 219 21.93 -19.87 -4.51
CA PRO A 219 22.59 -19.81 -3.22
C PRO A 219 24.06 -19.48 -3.43
N THR A 220 24.53 -18.39 -2.87
CA THR A 220 25.94 -17.95 -2.93
C THR A 220 26.86 -18.73 -1.96
N MET A 221 26.30 -19.62 -1.16
CA MET A 221 27.05 -20.52 -0.28
C MET A 221 26.46 -21.92 -0.33
N ALA A 222 27.31 -22.92 -0.55
CA ALA A 222 26.93 -24.32 -0.39
C ALA A 222 26.57 -24.55 1.09
N ALA A 223 25.37 -25.06 1.36
CA ALA A 223 25.00 -25.48 2.70
C ALA A 223 25.88 -26.69 3.07
N ASN A 224 26.76 -26.53 4.07
CA ASN A 224 27.44 -27.66 4.68
C ASN A 224 26.41 -28.47 5.47
N LEU A 225 26.01 -29.60 4.94
CA LEU A 225 25.18 -30.55 5.67
C LEU A 225 25.93 -31.08 6.88
N PRO A 226 25.28 -31.13 8.05
CA PRO A 226 25.90 -31.76 9.24
C PRO A 226 26.30 -33.20 8.94
N GLY A 227 27.51 -33.61 9.37
CA GLY A 227 28.13 -34.90 9.02
C GLY A 227 27.35 -36.16 9.41
N PHE A 228 26.30 -36.05 10.22
CA PHE A 228 25.42 -37.18 10.58
C PHE A 228 24.38 -37.57 9.52
N ILE A 229 24.24 -36.78 8.44
CA ILE A 229 23.32 -37.10 7.35
C ILE A 229 23.97 -38.02 6.30
N ASN A 230 25.29 -38.20 6.33
CA ASN A 230 26.03 -39.05 5.39
C ASN A 230 26.34 -40.46 5.91
N ALA A 231 25.67 -40.93 6.97
CA ALA A 231 25.85 -42.27 7.53
C ALA A 231 24.56 -43.11 7.30
N ALA A 232 24.37 -43.56 6.06
CA ALA A 232 23.53 -44.69 5.71
C ALA A 232 23.94 -45.23 4.33
#